data_c43bc3ca7c8306102a75a7ced334c4aa
#
_entry.id   c43bc3ca7c8306102a75a7ced334c4aa
#
_cell.length_a   1.000
_cell.length_b   1.000
_cell.length_c   1.000
_cell.angle_alpha   90.00
_cell.angle_beta   90.00
_cell.angle_gamma   90.00
#
_symmetry.space_group_name_H-M   'P 1'
#
loop_
_entity.id
_entity.type
_entity.pdbx_description
1 polymer ?
#
loop_
_entity_poly.entity_id
_entity_poly.type
_entity_poly.pdbx_seq_one_letter_code
_entity_poly.pdbx_strand_id
1 'polypeptide(L)'
;AEQIAESTIQAAFRLKLFGIEPKIALLSHSNFGSHDDPSARKMREVREILVRRAPKLEFDGEMMGDTAWDESLRRRMLPDTTLSGRANLFVFPNIDAANITYNMIRVMTGGAALGPILMGVNKPAHILTPSATPRRVINMTAIASVDAQIRKAQLAEG
;
A
#
# COMPACT_ATOMS: atom_id res chain seq x y z
N ALA A 1 -15.11 1.01 -0.41
CA ALA A 1 -14.28 -0.05 0.18
C ALA A 1 -13.70 -0.97 -0.91
N GLU A 2 -14.50 -1.46 -1.86
CA GLU A 2 -14.05 -2.39 -2.91
C GLU A 2 -12.83 -1.90 -3.69
N GLN A 3 -12.83 -0.65 -4.16
CA GLN A 3 -11.70 -0.06 -4.89
C GLN A 3 -10.42 -0.02 -4.05
N ILE A 4 -10.54 0.26 -2.75
CA ILE A 4 -9.39 0.29 -1.85
C ILE A 4 -8.84 -1.12 -1.64
N ALA A 5 -9.71 -2.12 -1.45
CA ALA A 5 -9.31 -3.51 -1.32
C ALA A 5 -8.60 -4.02 -2.59
N GLU A 6 -9.15 -3.72 -3.77
CA GLU A 6 -8.52 -4.06 -5.05
C GLU A 6 -7.14 -3.41 -5.20
N SER A 7 -7.06 -2.10 -4.93
CA SER A 7 -5.78 -1.37 -4.97
C SER A 7 -4.76 -1.94 -3.97
N THR A 8 -5.22 -2.40 -2.81
CA THR A 8 -4.37 -3.04 -1.78
C THR A 8 -3.78 -4.35 -2.29
N ILE A 9 -4.60 -5.20 -2.92
CA ILE A 9 -4.17 -6.48 -3.50
C ILE A 9 -3.13 -6.23 -4.60
N GLN A 10 -3.39 -5.27 -5.48
CA GLN A 10 -2.45 -4.90 -6.55
C GLN A 10 -1.14 -4.33 -6.01
N ALA A 11 -1.20 -3.48 -4.97
CA ALA A 11 -0.01 -2.93 -4.33
C ALA A 11 0.81 -4.01 -3.62
N ALA A 12 0.16 -4.96 -2.95
CA ALA A 12 0.82 -6.10 -2.33
C ALA A 12 1.54 -6.97 -3.36
N PHE A 13 0.87 -7.27 -4.47
CA PHE A 13 1.50 -7.97 -5.60
C PHE A 13 2.71 -7.20 -6.14
N ARG A 14 2.61 -5.89 -6.27
CA ARG A 14 3.71 -5.03 -6.73
C ARG A 14 4.92 -5.07 -5.79
N LEU A 15 4.70 -5.04 -4.48
CA LEU A 15 5.79 -5.18 -3.50
C LEU A 15 6.51 -6.52 -3.63
N LYS A 16 5.78 -7.61 -3.84
CA LYS A 16 6.37 -8.94 -4.07
C LYS A 16 7.29 -8.97 -5.30
N LEU A 17 6.94 -8.27 -6.36
CA LEU A 17 7.80 -8.13 -7.54
C LEU A 17 9.12 -7.39 -7.24
N PHE A 18 9.14 -6.53 -6.21
CA PHE A 18 10.37 -5.92 -5.69
C PHE A 18 11.11 -6.78 -4.66
N GLY A 19 10.66 -8.03 -4.43
CA GLY A 19 11.25 -8.92 -3.43
C GLY A 19 10.89 -8.54 -1.98
N ILE A 20 9.85 -7.75 -1.77
CA ILE A 20 9.40 -7.28 -0.46
C ILE A 20 8.12 -8.02 -0.10
N GLU A 21 8.13 -8.76 1.02
CA GLU A 21 6.89 -9.35 1.54
C GLU A 21 6.00 -8.26 2.14
N PRO A 22 4.75 -8.10 1.65
CA PRO A 22 3.88 -7.01 2.09
C PRO A 22 3.36 -7.25 3.50
N LYS A 23 3.51 -6.25 4.36
CA LYS A 23 2.93 -6.13 5.70
C LYS A 23 2.01 -4.92 5.71
N ILE A 24 0.72 -5.16 5.63
CA ILE A 24 -0.27 -4.16 5.23
C ILE A 24 -0.99 -3.59 6.44
N ALA A 25 -0.95 -2.28 6.63
CA ALA A 25 -1.76 -1.57 7.60
C ALA A 25 -2.89 -0.79 6.92
N LEU A 26 -4.12 -1.06 7.31
CA LEU A 26 -5.30 -0.31 6.89
C LEU A 26 -5.46 0.89 7.83
N LEU A 27 -5.14 2.09 7.35
CA LEU A 27 -5.02 3.27 8.19
C LEU A 27 -6.35 4.00 8.39
N SER A 28 -6.51 4.51 9.59
CA SER A 28 -7.63 5.37 9.99
C SER A 28 -7.17 6.25 11.18
N HIS A 29 -8.03 7.16 11.64
CA HIS A 29 -7.90 7.82 12.95
C HIS A 29 -8.45 6.97 14.10
N SER A 30 -8.93 5.77 13.81
CA SER A 30 -9.48 4.79 14.77
C SER A 30 -8.54 3.59 14.89
N ASN A 31 -8.44 3.03 16.08
CA ASN A 31 -7.79 1.73 16.32
C ASN A 31 -8.87 0.68 16.59
N PHE A 32 -9.03 -0.28 15.68
CA PHE A 32 -9.84 -1.49 15.85
C PHE A 32 -11.23 -1.22 16.44
N GLY A 33 -11.94 -0.25 15.87
CA GLY A 33 -13.31 0.10 16.29
C GLY A 33 -13.41 1.11 17.43
N SER A 34 -12.31 1.77 17.84
CA SER A 34 -12.35 2.79 18.90
C SER A 34 -13.21 4.02 18.53
N HIS A 35 -13.42 4.27 17.24
CA HIS A 35 -14.30 5.31 16.72
C HIS A 35 -15.20 4.74 15.62
N ASP A 36 -16.47 5.19 15.62
CA ASP A 36 -17.45 4.71 14.65
C ASP A 36 -17.93 5.83 13.72
N ASP A 37 -17.06 6.27 12.83
CA ASP A 37 -17.37 7.23 11.77
C ASP A 37 -17.25 6.61 10.37
N PRO A 38 -17.72 7.28 9.30
CA PRO A 38 -17.76 6.74 7.96
C PRO A 38 -16.38 6.34 7.42
N SER A 39 -15.32 7.05 7.79
CA SER A 39 -13.96 6.75 7.34
C SER A 39 -13.42 5.46 7.98
N ALA A 40 -13.61 5.31 9.30
CA ALA A 40 -13.21 4.12 10.03
C ALA A 40 -14.01 2.88 9.58
N ARG A 41 -15.35 3.01 9.46
CA ARG A 41 -16.23 1.95 8.94
C ARG A 41 -15.78 1.48 7.55
N LYS A 42 -15.46 2.41 6.65
CA LYS A 42 -14.95 2.08 5.32
C LYS A 42 -13.68 1.21 5.38
N MET A 43 -12.75 1.53 6.27
CA MET A 43 -11.50 0.75 6.37
C MET A 43 -11.72 -0.61 7.04
N ARG A 44 -12.68 -0.75 7.98
CA ARG A 44 -13.13 -2.07 8.48
C ARG A 44 -13.74 -2.92 7.37
N GLU A 45 -14.59 -2.33 6.53
CA GLU A 45 -15.16 -3.01 5.36
C GLU A 45 -14.06 -3.46 4.37
N VAL A 46 -13.04 -2.63 4.14
CA VAL A 46 -11.85 -3.04 3.35
C VAL A 46 -11.20 -4.29 3.95
N ARG A 47 -11.02 -4.33 5.26
CA ARG A 47 -10.47 -5.51 5.95
C ARG A 47 -11.32 -6.76 5.71
N GLU A 48 -12.63 -6.67 5.85
CA GLU A 48 -13.54 -7.78 5.60
C GLU A 48 -13.46 -8.29 4.16
N ILE A 49 -13.34 -7.39 3.20
CA ILE A 49 -13.16 -7.74 1.79
C ILE A 49 -11.84 -8.49 1.59
N LEU A 50 -10.75 -7.99 2.18
CA LEU A 50 -9.43 -8.62 2.08
C LEU A 50 -9.40 -10.01 2.73
N VAL A 51 -10.08 -10.22 3.86
CA VAL A 51 -10.23 -11.54 4.49
C VAL A 51 -10.85 -12.56 3.52
N ARG A 52 -11.84 -12.13 2.73
CA ARG A 52 -12.51 -13.01 1.76
C ARG A 52 -11.68 -13.20 0.48
N ARG A 53 -11.09 -12.13 -0.05
CA ARG A 53 -10.46 -12.11 -1.38
C ARG A 53 -8.98 -12.44 -1.39
N ALA A 54 -8.28 -12.14 -0.31
CA ALA A 54 -6.83 -12.28 -0.23
C ALA A 54 -6.37 -12.79 1.15
N PRO A 55 -6.88 -13.94 1.64
CA PRO A 55 -6.63 -14.45 3.00
C PRO A 55 -5.16 -14.81 3.26
N LYS A 56 -4.34 -14.90 2.20
CA LYS A 56 -2.90 -15.20 2.31
C LYS A 56 -2.02 -13.96 2.50
N LEU A 57 -2.60 -12.76 2.38
CA LEU A 57 -1.86 -11.52 2.64
C LEU A 57 -1.80 -11.26 4.15
N GLU A 58 -0.68 -10.73 4.60
CA GLU A 58 -0.51 -10.27 5.97
C GLU A 58 -1.02 -8.82 6.07
N PHE A 59 -2.15 -8.61 6.75
CA PHE A 59 -2.76 -7.30 6.92
C PHE A 59 -3.53 -7.21 8.23
N ASP A 60 -3.69 -5.99 8.73
CA ASP A 60 -4.58 -5.71 9.86
C ASP A 60 -5.07 -4.25 9.85
N GLY A 61 -6.04 -3.94 10.68
CA GLY A 61 -6.66 -2.61 10.87
C GLY A 61 -8.18 -2.72 11.05
N GLU A 62 -8.87 -1.60 11.13
CA GLU A 62 -8.26 -0.24 10.90
C GLU A 62 -7.43 0.17 12.10
N MET A 63 -6.35 0.93 11.84
CA MET A 63 -5.45 1.39 12.88
C MET A 63 -4.86 2.78 12.60
N MET A 64 -4.40 3.46 13.65
CA MET A 64 -3.64 4.71 13.53
C MET A 64 -2.22 4.47 13.00
N GLY A 65 -1.58 5.53 12.49
CA GLY A 65 -0.26 5.43 11.88
C GLY A 65 0.87 5.00 12.83
N ASP A 66 0.82 5.43 14.08
CA ASP A 66 1.75 5.00 15.14
C ASP A 66 1.58 3.52 15.48
N THR A 67 0.33 3.06 15.57
CA THR A 67 -0.02 1.64 15.78
C THR A 67 0.44 0.76 14.61
N ALA A 68 0.40 1.27 13.39
CA ALA A 68 0.93 0.57 12.21
C ALA A 68 2.46 0.46 12.22
N TRP A 69 3.13 1.48 12.75
CA TRP A 69 4.58 1.56 12.79
C TRP A 69 5.21 0.80 13.95
N ASP A 70 4.59 0.87 15.15
CA ASP A 70 5.10 0.27 16.38
C ASP A 70 4.32 -1.01 16.72
N GLU A 71 4.98 -2.17 16.55
CA GLU A 71 4.39 -3.47 16.87
C GLU A 71 4.05 -3.58 18.37
N SER A 72 4.87 -3.02 19.25
CA SER A 72 4.63 -3.12 20.69
C SER A 72 3.39 -2.32 21.11
N LEU A 73 3.18 -1.15 20.51
CA LEU A 73 1.95 -0.39 20.67
C LEU A 73 0.75 -1.15 20.12
N ARG A 74 0.87 -1.70 18.93
CA ARG A 74 -0.21 -2.47 18.28
C ARG A 74 -0.62 -3.67 19.12
N ARG A 75 0.32 -4.45 19.63
CA ARG A 75 0.02 -5.62 20.47
C ARG A 75 -0.62 -5.26 21.81
N ARG A 76 -0.38 -4.07 22.35
CA ARG A 76 -1.12 -3.58 23.51
C ARG A 76 -2.57 -3.23 23.20
N MET A 77 -2.82 -2.70 21.99
CA MET A 77 -4.18 -2.34 21.54
C MET A 77 -4.97 -3.55 21.07
N LEU A 78 -4.32 -4.46 20.36
CA LEU A 78 -4.89 -5.70 19.84
C LEU A 78 -3.88 -6.84 20.02
N PRO A 79 -3.96 -7.62 21.12
CA PRO A 79 -3.02 -8.71 21.38
C PRO A 79 -3.00 -9.77 20.26
N ASP A 80 -4.15 -10.03 19.63
CA ASP A 80 -4.33 -11.03 18.56
C ASP A 80 -4.14 -10.45 17.16
N THR A 81 -3.42 -9.32 17.03
CA THR A 81 -3.13 -8.73 15.71
C THR A 81 -2.47 -9.74 14.76
N THR A 82 -2.96 -9.78 13.54
CA THR A 82 -2.42 -10.66 12.49
C THR A 82 -1.18 -10.10 11.81
N LEU A 83 -0.86 -8.82 12.05
CA LEU A 83 0.27 -8.13 11.45
C LEU A 83 1.52 -8.24 12.34
N SER A 84 2.60 -8.79 11.82
CA SER A 84 3.89 -8.92 12.52
C SER A 84 4.86 -7.78 12.18
N GLY A 85 5.64 -7.33 13.16
CA GLY A 85 6.65 -6.29 12.94
C GLY A 85 6.05 -4.94 12.53
N ARG A 86 6.81 -4.15 11.82
CA ARG A 86 6.36 -2.88 11.23
C ARG A 86 5.63 -3.10 9.93
N ALA A 87 4.54 -2.36 9.69
CA ALA A 87 3.94 -2.29 8.38
C ALA A 87 4.91 -1.66 7.37
N ASN A 88 4.87 -2.15 6.13
CA ASN A 88 5.63 -1.62 5.00
C ASN A 88 4.73 -1.24 3.81
N LEU A 89 3.43 -1.50 3.91
CA LEU A 89 2.40 -1.05 2.98
C LEU A 89 1.28 -0.36 3.77
N PHE A 90 1.16 0.94 3.59
CA PHE A 90 0.17 1.77 4.25
C PHE A 90 -0.98 2.09 3.31
N VAL A 91 -2.19 1.68 3.68
CA VAL A 91 -3.41 1.88 2.91
C VAL A 91 -4.27 2.95 3.57
N PHE A 92 -4.56 4.01 2.83
CA PHE A 92 -5.25 5.19 3.35
C PHE A 92 -6.73 5.22 2.95
N PRO A 93 -7.58 5.83 3.75
CA PRO A 93 -9.03 5.89 3.49
C PRO A 93 -9.41 6.78 2.31
N ASN A 94 -8.53 7.70 1.90
CA ASN A 94 -8.73 8.63 0.80
C ASN A 94 -7.40 9.17 0.27
N ILE A 95 -7.47 9.87 -0.86
CA ILE A 95 -6.30 10.42 -1.55
C ILE A 95 -5.64 11.56 -0.77
N ASP A 96 -6.40 12.36 -0.03
CA ASP A 96 -5.87 13.49 0.72
C ASP A 96 -4.93 13.00 1.83
N ALA A 97 -5.40 12.05 2.64
CA ALA A 97 -4.60 11.45 3.70
C ALA A 97 -3.32 10.81 3.13
N ALA A 98 -3.43 10.07 2.02
CA ALA A 98 -2.28 9.44 1.37
C ALA A 98 -1.28 10.48 0.85
N ASN A 99 -1.76 11.50 0.15
CA ASN A 99 -0.91 12.52 -0.48
C ASN A 99 -0.20 13.39 0.57
N ILE A 100 -0.92 13.86 1.59
CA ILE A 100 -0.35 14.65 2.68
C ILE A 100 0.76 13.86 3.38
N THR A 101 0.46 12.62 3.78
CA THR A 101 1.43 11.75 4.47
C THR A 101 2.65 11.46 3.59
N TYR A 102 2.44 11.11 2.33
CA TYR A 102 3.53 10.87 1.38
C TYR A 102 4.47 12.08 1.25
N ASN A 103 3.91 13.28 1.08
CA ASN A 103 4.72 14.48 0.93
C ASN A 103 5.50 14.83 2.20
N MET A 104 4.87 14.66 3.38
CA MET A 104 5.56 14.87 4.66
C MET A 104 6.70 13.88 4.85
N ILE A 105 6.46 12.59 4.69
CA ILE A 105 7.49 11.55 4.85
C ILE A 105 8.65 11.80 3.88
N ARG A 106 8.36 12.10 2.62
CA ARG A 106 9.38 12.38 1.61
C ARG A 106 10.33 13.51 2.02
N VAL A 107 9.78 14.60 2.56
CA VAL A 107 10.59 15.74 3.00
C VAL A 107 11.36 15.42 4.28
N MET A 108 10.70 14.80 5.25
CA MET A 108 11.29 14.51 6.56
C MET A 108 12.43 13.50 6.51
N THR A 109 12.33 12.51 5.62
CA THR A 109 13.33 11.44 5.52
C THR A 109 14.45 11.72 4.51
N GLY A 110 14.26 12.70 3.63
CA GLY A 110 15.18 12.93 2.50
C GLY A 110 15.26 11.74 1.53
N GLY A 111 14.34 10.80 1.64
CA GLY A 111 14.32 9.56 0.86
C GLY A 111 14.06 9.77 -0.63
N ALA A 112 14.59 8.87 -1.44
CA ALA A 112 14.28 8.83 -2.87
C ALA A 112 12.89 8.23 -3.09
N ALA A 113 11.98 9.01 -3.67
CA ALA A 113 10.64 8.55 -4.01
C ALA A 113 10.63 7.87 -5.38
N LEU A 114 10.13 6.64 -5.43
CA LEU A 114 9.80 5.92 -6.66
C LEU A 114 8.29 6.00 -6.89
N GLY A 115 7.89 6.50 -8.04
CA GLY A 115 6.45 6.62 -8.37
C GLY A 115 6.02 8.05 -8.70
N PRO A 116 4.70 8.29 -8.89
CA PRO A 116 3.63 7.31 -8.69
C PRO A 116 3.71 6.13 -9.66
N ILE A 117 3.45 4.93 -9.15
CA ILE A 117 3.36 3.71 -9.95
C ILE A 117 1.89 3.48 -10.29
N LEU A 118 1.56 3.52 -11.57
CA LEU A 118 0.21 3.24 -12.03
C LEU A 118 -0.05 1.74 -12.01
N MET A 119 -1.16 1.33 -11.40
CA MET A 119 -1.59 -0.06 -11.28
C MET A 119 -2.94 -0.27 -11.97
N GLY A 120 -3.28 -1.52 -12.27
CA GLY A 120 -4.57 -1.87 -12.87
C GLY A 120 -4.72 -1.58 -14.36
N VAL A 121 -3.64 -1.24 -15.05
CA VAL A 121 -3.64 -0.97 -16.50
C VAL A 121 -3.22 -2.20 -17.30
N ASN A 122 -3.74 -2.32 -18.53
CA ASN A 122 -3.48 -3.48 -19.39
C ASN A 122 -2.05 -3.56 -19.96
N LYS A 123 -1.33 -2.46 -20.01
CA LYS A 123 0.07 -2.40 -20.45
C LYS A 123 0.86 -1.57 -19.47
N PRO A 124 2.15 -1.87 -19.24
CA PRO A 124 2.98 -1.05 -18.37
C PRO A 124 3.01 0.40 -18.85
N ALA A 125 2.53 1.28 -17.99
CA ALA A 125 2.52 2.72 -18.23
C ALA A 125 2.65 3.45 -16.89
N HIS A 126 3.50 4.48 -16.85
CA HIS A 126 3.69 5.31 -15.66
C HIS A 126 3.67 6.79 -16.04
N ILE A 127 3.25 7.63 -15.10
CA ILE A 127 3.11 9.06 -15.32
C ILE A 127 4.28 9.78 -14.66
N LEU A 128 4.94 10.63 -15.40
CA LEU A 128 5.94 11.57 -14.90
C LEU A 128 5.41 12.99 -15.03
N THR A 129 5.64 13.80 -14.00
CA THR A 129 5.34 15.24 -14.05
C THR A 129 6.49 16.00 -14.72
N PRO A 130 6.25 17.19 -15.29
CA PRO A 130 7.31 18.01 -15.89
C PRO A 130 8.48 18.33 -14.94
N SER A 131 8.25 18.28 -13.63
CA SER A 131 9.25 18.47 -12.58
C SER A 131 10.07 17.22 -12.22
N ALA A 132 9.94 16.13 -13.00
CA ALA A 132 10.67 14.90 -12.72
C ALA A 132 12.16 15.09 -12.93
N THR A 133 12.96 14.67 -11.95
CA THR A 133 14.43 14.68 -12.07
C THR A 133 14.91 13.59 -13.04
N PRO A 134 16.10 13.71 -13.65
CA PRO A 134 16.67 12.67 -14.51
C PRO A 134 16.70 11.29 -13.82
N ARG A 135 17.07 11.24 -12.55
CA ARG A 135 17.06 10.01 -11.75
C ARG A 135 15.68 9.38 -11.66
N ARG A 136 14.63 10.20 -11.52
CA ARG A 136 13.25 9.70 -11.47
C ARG A 136 12.83 9.14 -12.83
N VAL A 137 13.21 9.77 -13.92
CA VAL A 137 12.96 9.26 -15.28
C VAL A 137 13.61 7.89 -15.47
N ILE A 138 14.90 7.76 -15.12
CA ILE A 138 15.64 6.50 -15.23
C ILE A 138 14.96 5.40 -14.41
N ASN A 139 14.64 5.68 -13.14
CA ASN A 139 14.00 4.69 -12.26
C ASN A 139 12.65 4.24 -12.78
N MET A 140 11.81 5.16 -13.25
CA MET A 140 10.48 4.82 -13.76
C MET A 140 10.55 4.08 -15.10
N THR A 141 11.53 4.38 -15.95
CA THR A 141 11.80 3.63 -17.18
C THR A 141 12.23 2.20 -16.87
N ALA A 142 13.10 2.01 -15.87
CA ALA A 142 13.51 0.67 -15.44
C ALA A 142 12.31 -0.13 -14.93
N ILE A 143 11.46 0.47 -14.09
CA ILE A 143 10.23 -0.19 -13.59
C ILE A 143 9.31 -0.59 -14.75
N ALA A 144 9.03 0.33 -15.69
CA ALA A 144 8.18 0.03 -16.85
C ALA A 144 8.75 -1.09 -17.72
N SER A 145 10.08 -1.14 -17.89
CA SER A 145 10.76 -2.19 -18.64
C SER A 145 10.62 -3.57 -17.97
N VAL A 146 10.83 -3.63 -16.66
CA VAL A 146 10.66 -4.86 -15.87
C VAL A 146 9.21 -5.33 -15.90
N ASP A 147 8.25 -4.42 -15.73
CA ASP A 147 6.82 -4.72 -15.83
C ASP A 147 6.45 -5.33 -17.18
N ALA A 148 7.02 -4.80 -18.27
CA ALA A 148 6.79 -5.33 -19.62
C ALA A 148 7.34 -6.75 -19.78
N GLN A 149 8.51 -7.04 -19.21
CA GLN A 149 9.13 -8.37 -19.25
C GLN A 149 8.32 -9.40 -18.45
N ILE A 150 7.88 -9.03 -17.23
CA ILE A 150 7.04 -9.89 -16.38
C ILE A 150 5.73 -10.24 -17.11
N ARG A 151 5.06 -9.26 -17.69
CA ARG A 151 3.84 -9.52 -18.47
C ARG A 151 4.07 -10.42 -19.68
N LYS A 152 5.17 -10.19 -20.39
CA LYS A 152 5.51 -11.04 -21.55
C LYS A 152 5.71 -12.49 -21.11
N ALA A 153 6.37 -12.73 -19.99
CA ALA A 153 6.55 -14.06 -19.43
C ALA A 153 5.20 -14.71 -19.05
N GLN A 154 4.34 -13.98 -18.34
CA GLN A 154 3.00 -14.48 -17.96
C GLN A 154 2.11 -14.83 -19.16
N LEU A 155 2.20 -14.08 -20.25
CA LEU A 155 1.44 -14.35 -21.48
C LEU A 155 2.01 -15.55 -22.27
N ALA A 156 3.25 -15.93 -22.03
CA ALA A 156 3.87 -17.09 -22.68
C ALA A 156 3.62 -18.41 -21.94
N GLU A 157 3.19 -18.34 -20.66
CA GLU A 157 2.89 -19.48 -19.80
C GLU A 157 1.37 -19.83 -19.76
N GLY A 158 0.50 -18.99 -20.29
CA GLY A 158 -0.95 -19.18 -20.34
C GLY A 158 -1.49 -19.41 -21.75
#